data_28f096436506f49511b6b73a8d5a5894
#
_entry.id   28f096436506f49511b6b73a8d5a5894
#
_cell.length_a   1.000
_cell.length_b   1.000
_cell.length_c   1.000
_cell.angle_alpha   90.00
_cell.angle_beta   90.00
_cell.angle_gamma   90.00
#
_symmetry.space_group_name_H-M   'P 1'
#
loop_
_entity.id
_entity.type
_entity.pdbx_description
1 polymer ?
#
loop_
_entity_poly.entity_id
_entity_poly.type
_entity_poly.pdbx_seq_one_letter_code
_entity_poly.pdbx_strand_id
1 'polypeptide(L)'
;VPRTAPDVPLFRNDLIRQSLARLLYIWAMRHPASSYVQGINDLATPLIAVFLSEYFKGDVLQGEELEDLTPDILQNVEADVYWCLTNLLAGIQDHYTQDQPGVQRMVMKLEELVKRIDAGLTAHLEETGVQFMQFAFRWMNCLLMREFNLKCIIRLWDTYLAEGDGGFETFHVYVCASFLCQFSGELQGMQFEELFGFMQNIPTNQWDDGKIEIVLSQAFVLSTLFQGSNAHLTSPSPKSF
;
A
#
# COMPACT_ATOMS: atom_id res chain seq x y z
N VAL A 1 14.11 9.49 -6.75
CA VAL A 1 13.90 8.74 -7.99
C VAL A 1 14.95 7.64 -8.21
N PRO A 2 16.30 7.85 -8.06
CA PRO A 2 17.28 6.80 -8.36
C PRO A 2 17.11 5.50 -7.56
N ARG A 3 16.40 5.53 -6.43
CA ARG A 3 16.14 4.36 -5.56
C ARG A 3 14.72 3.83 -5.67
N THR A 4 13.92 4.32 -6.63
CA THR A 4 12.55 3.88 -6.86
C THR A 4 12.58 2.53 -7.57
N ALA A 5 11.96 1.51 -7.00
CA ALA A 5 11.82 0.15 -7.53
C ALA A 5 13.12 -0.38 -8.22
N PRO A 6 14.29 -0.42 -7.54
CA PRO A 6 15.57 -0.72 -8.16
C PRO A 6 15.65 -2.15 -8.70
N ASP A 7 14.81 -3.04 -8.19
CA ASP A 7 14.75 -4.45 -8.56
C ASP A 7 13.89 -4.69 -9.81
N VAL A 8 13.14 -3.70 -10.27
CA VAL A 8 12.31 -3.77 -11.47
C VAL A 8 13.07 -3.15 -12.65
N PRO A 9 13.43 -3.94 -13.69
CA PRO A 9 14.22 -3.47 -14.84
C PRO A 9 13.66 -2.22 -15.52
N LEU A 10 12.33 -2.08 -15.65
CA LEU A 10 11.66 -0.90 -16.17
C LEU A 10 12.21 0.40 -15.57
N PHE A 11 12.36 0.47 -14.24
CA PHE A 11 12.79 1.68 -13.54
C PHE A 11 14.31 1.89 -13.52
N ARG A 12 15.07 1.04 -14.24
CA ARG A 12 16.49 1.27 -14.57
C ARG A 12 16.67 2.10 -15.83
N ASN A 13 15.62 2.20 -16.66
CA ASN A 13 15.64 3.01 -17.87
C ASN A 13 15.69 4.50 -17.53
N ASP A 14 16.63 5.24 -18.13
CA ASP A 14 16.87 6.65 -17.82
C ASP A 14 15.73 7.56 -18.27
N LEU A 15 15.03 7.24 -19.37
CA LEU A 15 13.87 8.02 -19.84
C LEU A 15 12.71 7.91 -18.84
N ILE A 16 12.46 6.70 -18.34
CA ILE A 16 11.43 6.45 -17.32
C ILE A 16 11.77 7.18 -16.01
N ARG A 17 13.04 7.15 -15.59
CA ARG A 17 13.50 7.89 -14.40
C ARG A 17 13.34 9.40 -14.54
N GLN A 18 13.69 9.93 -15.70
CA GLN A 18 13.52 11.37 -15.99
C GLN A 18 12.05 11.76 -16.00
N SER A 19 11.20 10.93 -16.63
CA SER A 19 9.76 11.08 -16.65
C SER A 19 9.19 11.13 -15.24
N LEU A 20 9.48 10.13 -14.43
CA LEU A 20 9.06 10.08 -13.02
C LEU A 20 9.55 11.30 -12.23
N ALA A 21 10.80 11.74 -12.42
CA ALA A 21 11.33 12.92 -11.74
C ALA A 21 10.58 14.19 -12.12
N ARG A 22 10.27 14.37 -13.41
CA ARG A 22 9.52 15.52 -13.94
C ARG A 22 8.09 15.52 -13.40
N LEU A 23 7.41 14.39 -13.44
CA LEU A 23 6.07 14.19 -12.91
C LEU A 23 5.99 14.59 -11.43
N LEU A 24 6.86 14.02 -10.60
CA LEU A 24 6.89 14.30 -9.17
C LEU A 24 7.23 15.76 -8.86
N TYR A 25 8.12 16.36 -9.63
CA TYR A 25 8.45 17.78 -9.50
C TYR A 25 7.23 18.66 -9.79
N ILE A 26 6.53 18.42 -10.91
CA ILE A 26 5.34 19.18 -11.31
C ILE A 26 4.24 18.98 -10.25
N TRP A 27 4.06 17.75 -9.78
CA TRP A 27 3.07 17.45 -8.75
C TRP A 27 3.35 18.23 -7.46
N ALA A 28 4.58 18.22 -6.98
CA ALA A 28 4.99 18.92 -5.76
C ALA A 28 4.82 20.45 -5.86
N MET A 29 5.13 21.02 -7.02
CA MET A 29 4.95 22.45 -7.28
C MET A 29 3.47 22.87 -7.28
N ARG A 30 2.58 21.99 -7.69
CA ARG A 30 1.13 22.24 -7.71
C ARG A 30 0.44 21.96 -6.39
N HIS A 31 1.09 21.21 -5.49
CA HIS A 31 0.56 20.83 -4.18
C HIS A 31 1.49 21.30 -3.05
N PRO A 32 1.67 22.62 -2.86
CA PRO A 32 2.66 23.16 -1.91
C PRO A 32 2.35 22.81 -0.45
N ALA A 33 1.09 22.53 -0.12
CA ALA A 33 0.68 22.19 1.24
C ALA A 33 1.23 20.83 1.71
N SER A 34 1.27 19.84 0.83
CA SER A 34 1.86 18.52 1.10
C SER A 34 3.29 18.41 0.57
N SER A 35 3.60 19.11 -0.54
CA SER A 35 4.88 19.01 -1.22
C SER A 35 5.26 17.56 -1.57
N TYR A 36 6.52 17.29 -1.91
CA TYR A 36 6.98 15.92 -2.11
C TYR A 36 7.34 15.28 -0.78
N VAL A 37 6.69 14.17 -0.46
CA VAL A 37 7.02 13.30 0.67
C VAL A 37 7.58 11.98 0.15
N GLN A 38 8.57 11.44 0.84
CA GLN A 38 9.15 10.14 0.49
C GLN A 38 8.08 9.04 0.58
N GLY A 39 7.93 8.25 -0.49
CA GLY A 39 6.89 7.25 -0.65
C GLY A 39 5.97 7.56 -1.84
N ILE A 40 5.71 8.83 -2.15
CA ILE A 40 4.89 9.22 -3.32
C ILE A 40 5.51 8.70 -4.63
N ASN A 41 6.84 8.64 -4.73
CA ASN A 41 7.53 8.06 -5.88
C ASN A 41 7.18 6.58 -6.10
N ASP A 42 7.02 5.83 -5.01
CA ASP A 42 6.69 4.40 -5.09
C ASP A 42 5.25 4.23 -5.61
N LEU A 43 4.32 5.10 -5.18
CA LEU A 43 2.91 5.06 -5.63
C LEU A 43 2.73 5.33 -7.13
N ALA A 44 3.65 6.03 -7.77
CA ALA A 44 3.60 6.26 -9.22
C ALA A 44 4.01 5.02 -10.03
N THR A 45 4.74 4.07 -9.44
CA THR A 45 5.34 2.96 -10.21
C THR A 45 4.31 1.99 -10.80
N PRO A 46 3.25 1.53 -10.10
CA PRO A 46 2.26 0.66 -10.73
C PRO A 46 1.51 1.37 -11.86
N LEU A 47 1.21 2.66 -11.69
CA LEU A 47 0.53 3.44 -12.72
C LEU A 47 1.39 3.56 -13.99
N ILE A 48 2.68 3.87 -13.86
CA ILE A 48 3.63 3.91 -14.99
C ILE A 48 3.65 2.57 -15.72
N ALA A 49 3.75 1.46 -14.98
CA ALA A 49 3.80 0.13 -15.56
C ALA A 49 2.51 -0.22 -16.33
N VAL A 50 1.36 0.08 -15.76
CA VAL A 50 0.06 -0.18 -16.38
C VAL A 50 -0.12 0.64 -17.65
N PHE A 51 0.11 1.96 -17.61
CA PHE A 51 -0.07 2.80 -18.81
C PHE A 51 0.95 2.50 -19.91
N LEU A 52 2.18 2.12 -19.57
CA LEU A 52 3.14 1.67 -20.59
C LEU A 52 2.72 0.34 -21.24
N SER A 53 2.07 -0.56 -20.51
CA SER A 53 1.61 -1.84 -21.07
C SER A 53 0.55 -1.70 -22.16
N GLU A 54 -0.08 -0.55 -22.32
CA GLU A 54 -0.97 -0.26 -23.46
C GLU A 54 -0.22 -0.15 -24.79
N TYR A 55 1.05 0.26 -24.75
CA TYR A 55 1.86 0.54 -25.95
C TYR A 55 2.77 -0.63 -26.35
N PHE A 56 3.06 -1.55 -25.41
CA PHE A 56 4.01 -2.63 -25.60
C PHE A 56 3.36 -3.99 -25.33
N LYS A 57 3.69 -5.01 -26.13
CA LYS A 57 3.16 -6.38 -25.98
C LYS A 57 4.00 -7.24 -25.07
N GLY A 58 5.29 -6.90 -24.92
CA GLY A 58 6.23 -7.60 -24.06
C GLY A 58 6.01 -7.33 -22.57
N ASP A 59 6.76 -8.00 -21.71
CA ASP A 59 6.74 -7.74 -20.26
C ASP A 59 7.45 -6.41 -19.95
N VAL A 60 6.67 -5.35 -19.86
CA VAL A 60 7.14 -3.98 -19.59
C VAL A 60 7.95 -3.92 -18.29
N LEU A 61 7.62 -4.72 -17.29
CA LEU A 61 8.34 -4.75 -16.01
C LEU A 61 9.78 -5.27 -16.19
N GLN A 62 9.99 -6.16 -17.17
CA GLN A 62 11.31 -6.64 -17.54
C GLN A 62 12.07 -5.67 -18.47
N GLY A 63 11.43 -4.57 -18.88
CA GLY A 63 12.00 -3.59 -19.77
C GLY A 63 12.01 -4.03 -21.24
N GLU A 64 11.17 -5.00 -21.61
CA GLU A 64 11.05 -5.46 -23.00
C GLU A 64 10.44 -4.35 -23.87
N GLU A 65 10.92 -4.28 -25.12
CA GLU A 65 10.45 -3.34 -26.15
C GLU A 65 10.62 -1.82 -25.80
N LEU A 66 11.33 -1.47 -24.71
CA LEU A 66 11.54 -0.06 -24.33
C LEU A 66 12.41 0.74 -25.31
N GLU A 67 13.10 0.08 -26.22
CA GLU A 67 13.79 0.73 -27.35
C GLU A 67 12.85 1.46 -28.29
N ASP A 68 11.58 1.04 -28.36
CA ASP A 68 10.53 1.67 -29.16
C ASP A 68 9.82 2.81 -28.42
N LEU A 69 10.26 3.14 -27.20
CA LEU A 69 9.69 4.20 -26.38
C LEU A 69 9.94 5.58 -27.02
N THR A 70 8.90 6.16 -27.60
CA THR A 70 8.96 7.49 -28.20
C THR A 70 8.65 8.60 -27.19
N PRO A 71 9.10 9.86 -27.44
CA PRO A 71 8.74 11.00 -26.60
C PRO A 71 7.22 11.21 -26.48
N ASP A 72 6.46 10.94 -27.55
CA ASP A 72 4.99 11.10 -27.54
C ASP A 72 4.31 10.08 -26.62
N ILE A 73 4.74 8.81 -26.68
CA ILE A 73 4.26 7.77 -25.76
C ILE A 73 4.56 8.18 -24.31
N LEU A 74 5.80 8.61 -24.06
CA LEU A 74 6.22 9.01 -22.72
C LEU A 74 5.41 10.19 -22.18
N GLN A 75 5.12 11.19 -23.02
CA GLN A 75 4.32 12.35 -22.66
C GLN A 75 2.87 11.97 -22.30
N ASN A 76 2.26 11.07 -23.08
CA ASN A 76 0.91 10.57 -22.80
C ASN A 76 0.89 9.82 -21.44
N VAL A 77 1.80 8.88 -21.25
CA VAL A 77 1.93 8.13 -19.99
C VAL A 77 2.15 9.06 -18.80
N GLU A 78 3.02 10.07 -18.92
CA GLU A 78 3.22 11.07 -17.86
C GLU A 78 1.93 11.81 -17.51
N ALA A 79 1.14 12.20 -18.51
CA ALA A 79 -0.12 12.91 -18.27
C ALA A 79 -1.14 12.02 -17.54
N ASP A 80 -1.30 10.78 -17.98
CA ASP A 80 -2.25 9.84 -17.39
C ASP A 80 -1.83 9.47 -15.95
N VAL A 81 -0.56 9.16 -15.74
CA VAL A 81 -0.01 8.89 -14.39
C VAL A 81 -0.18 10.11 -13.49
N TYR A 82 0.06 11.33 -13.98
CA TYR A 82 -0.10 12.55 -13.19
C TYR A 82 -1.52 12.69 -12.64
N TRP A 83 -2.53 12.50 -13.50
CA TRP A 83 -3.93 12.63 -13.09
C TRP A 83 -4.38 11.50 -12.18
N CYS A 84 -3.99 10.26 -12.47
CA CYS A 84 -4.31 9.12 -11.60
C CYS A 84 -3.64 9.25 -10.23
N LEU A 85 -2.36 9.63 -10.18
CA LEU A 85 -1.65 9.88 -8.93
C LEU A 85 -2.26 11.03 -8.14
N THR A 86 -2.68 12.10 -8.81
CA THR A 86 -3.34 13.25 -8.18
C THR A 86 -4.65 12.83 -7.52
N ASN A 87 -5.48 12.06 -8.22
CA ASN A 87 -6.73 11.55 -7.69
C ASN A 87 -6.51 10.58 -6.49
N LEU A 88 -5.55 9.68 -6.61
CA LEU A 88 -5.17 8.77 -5.53
C LEU A 88 -4.75 9.56 -4.28
N LEU A 89 -3.84 10.51 -4.43
CA LEU A 89 -3.32 11.31 -3.33
C LEU A 89 -4.36 12.26 -2.72
N ALA A 90 -5.34 12.71 -3.50
CA ALA A 90 -6.46 13.49 -2.97
C ALA A 90 -7.31 12.67 -1.98
N GLY A 91 -7.50 11.37 -2.23
CA GLY A 91 -8.23 10.46 -1.34
C GLY A 91 -7.51 10.13 -0.02
N ILE A 92 -6.17 10.26 -0.01
CA ILE A 92 -5.31 9.93 1.15
C ILE A 92 -4.39 11.11 1.52
N GLN A 93 -4.86 12.33 1.34
CA GLN A 93 -4.04 13.53 1.52
C GLN A 93 -3.43 13.63 2.92
N ASP A 94 -4.14 13.22 3.95
CA ASP A 94 -3.68 13.28 5.34
C ASP A 94 -2.59 12.23 5.69
N HIS A 95 -2.25 11.32 4.77
CA HIS A 95 -1.05 10.49 4.88
C HIS A 95 0.23 11.30 4.62
N TYR A 96 0.14 12.44 3.95
CA TYR A 96 1.28 13.24 3.48
C TYR A 96 1.27 14.69 4.02
N THR A 97 0.44 14.96 5.01
CA THR A 97 0.47 16.22 5.77
C THR A 97 1.35 16.10 7.01
N GLN A 98 1.56 17.21 7.70
CA GLN A 98 2.34 17.21 8.93
C GLN A 98 1.76 16.20 9.94
N ASP A 99 2.65 15.45 10.62
CA ASP A 99 2.34 14.40 11.58
C ASP A 99 1.59 13.18 11.01
N GLN A 100 1.26 13.17 9.73
CA GLN A 100 0.62 12.06 9.01
C GLN A 100 -0.57 11.43 9.77
N PRO A 101 -1.60 12.20 10.15
CA PRO A 101 -2.68 11.70 11.01
C PRO A 101 -3.49 10.56 10.36
N GLY A 102 -3.57 10.53 9.03
CA GLY A 102 -4.21 9.44 8.29
C GLY A 102 -3.52 8.10 8.52
N VAL A 103 -2.19 8.07 8.41
CA VAL A 103 -1.39 6.86 8.66
C VAL A 103 -1.55 6.38 10.10
N GLN A 104 -1.44 7.30 11.07
CA GLN A 104 -1.60 6.95 12.50
C GLN A 104 -2.98 6.35 12.77
N ARG A 105 -4.04 6.96 12.24
CA ARG A 105 -5.41 6.47 12.38
C ARG A 105 -5.59 5.08 11.79
N MET A 106 -4.99 4.80 10.63
CA MET A 106 -5.08 3.49 10.00
C MET A 106 -4.30 2.42 10.77
N VAL A 107 -3.13 2.75 11.32
CA VAL A 107 -2.36 1.83 12.18
C VAL A 107 -3.15 1.48 13.43
N MET A 108 -3.80 2.45 14.09
CA MET A 108 -4.67 2.19 15.25
C MET A 108 -5.85 1.28 14.88
N LYS A 109 -6.52 1.54 13.75
CA LYS A 109 -7.59 0.67 13.25
C LYS A 109 -7.11 -0.75 12.96
N LEU A 110 -5.90 -0.90 12.41
CA LEU A 110 -5.29 -2.21 12.16
C LEU A 110 -5.07 -2.96 13.49
N GLU A 111 -4.49 -2.31 14.48
CA GLU A 111 -4.25 -2.90 15.80
C GLU A 111 -5.56 -3.36 16.47
N GLU A 112 -6.59 -2.51 16.49
CA GLU A 112 -7.91 -2.85 17.01
C GLU A 112 -8.53 -4.04 16.26
N LEU A 113 -8.40 -4.07 14.94
CA LEU A 113 -8.94 -5.14 14.10
C LEU A 113 -8.20 -6.46 14.37
N VAL A 114 -6.87 -6.46 14.38
CA VAL A 114 -6.07 -7.67 14.65
C VAL A 114 -6.34 -8.20 16.05
N LYS A 115 -6.48 -7.34 17.06
CA LYS A 115 -6.84 -7.74 18.42
C LYS A 115 -8.17 -8.50 18.48
N ARG A 116 -9.12 -8.16 17.61
CA ARG A 116 -10.43 -8.84 17.53
C ARG A 116 -10.37 -10.14 16.72
N ILE A 117 -9.48 -10.23 15.72
CA ILE A 117 -9.34 -11.39 14.84
C ILE A 117 -8.42 -12.45 15.48
N ASP A 118 -7.31 -11.99 16.03
CA ASP A 118 -6.22 -12.83 16.57
C ASP A 118 -5.66 -12.23 17.86
N ALA A 119 -6.37 -12.46 18.96
CA ALA A 119 -5.95 -11.99 20.27
C ALA A 119 -4.62 -12.61 20.73
N GLY A 120 -4.29 -13.84 20.27
CA GLY A 120 -3.03 -14.51 20.59
C GLY A 120 -1.84 -13.80 19.98
N LEU A 121 -1.94 -13.45 18.70
CA LEU A 121 -0.91 -12.69 18.02
C LEU A 121 -0.71 -11.32 18.67
N THR A 122 -1.80 -10.60 18.96
CA THR A 122 -1.72 -9.27 19.58
C THR A 122 -1.05 -9.35 20.98
N ALA A 123 -1.43 -10.32 21.80
CA ALA A 123 -0.82 -10.52 23.11
C ALA A 123 0.69 -10.81 22.99
N HIS A 124 1.09 -11.64 22.01
CA HIS A 124 2.49 -11.95 21.77
C HIS A 124 3.31 -10.73 21.31
N LEU A 125 2.72 -9.88 20.43
CA LEU A 125 3.35 -8.62 20.03
C LEU A 125 3.54 -7.67 21.23
N GLU A 126 2.53 -7.56 22.10
CA GLU A 126 2.62 -6.78 23.34
C GLU A 126 3.70 -7.32 24.29
N GLU A 127 3.75 -8.64 24.51
CA GLU A 127 4.74 -9.31 25.37
C GLU A 127 6.17 -9.16 24.87
N THR A 128 6.37 -9.25 23.55
CA THR A 128 7.68 -9.06 22.92
C THR A 128 8.08 -7.58 22.78
N GLY A 129 7.15 -6.64 23.00
CA GLY A 129 7.39 -5.20 22.91
C GLY A 129 7.41 -4.67 21.46
N VAL A 130 6.92 -5.44 20.50
CA VAL A 130 6.79 -5.00 19.09
C VAL A 130 5.49 -4.24 18.91
N GLN A 131 5.58 -2.97 18.58
CA GLN A 131 4.42 -2.09 18.39
C GLN A 131 3.99 -2.05 16.92
N PHE A 132 2.69 -2.01 16.67
CA PHE A 132 2.13 -1.89 15.31
C PHE A 132 2.71 -0.71 14.52
N MET A 133 2.93 0.43 15.16
CA MET A 133 3.52 1.61 14.51
C MET A 133 4.91 1.34 13.92
N GLN A 134 5.69 0.43 14.47
CA GLN A 134 7.07 0.16 14.02
C GLN A 134 7.15 -0.54 12.66
N PHE A 135 6.11 -1.28 12.26
CA PHE A 135 6.06 -1.98 10.98
C PHE A 135 4.92 -1.52 10.06
N ALA A 136 3.73 -1.33 10.62
CA ALA A 136 2.54 -1.01 9.83
C ALA A 136 2.53 0.44 9.32
N PHE A 137 3.31 1.34 9.90
CA PHE A 137 3.49 2.70 9.37
C PHE A 137 3.86 2.67 7.87
N ARG A 138 4.86 1.86 7.50
CA ARG A 138 5.31 1.70 6.12
C ARG A 138 4.22 1.11 5.23
N TRP A 139 3.43 0.17 5.76
CA TRP A 139 2.32 -0.45 5.03
C TRP A 139 1.25 0.55 4.65
N MET A 140 0.87 1.43 5.59
CA MET A 140 -0.12 2.48 5.37
C MET A 140 0.43 3.60 4.48
N ASN A 141 1.65 4.09 4.76
CA ASN A 141 2.24 5.19 4.03
C ASN A 141 2.55 4.86 2.55
N CYS A 142 2.93 3.63 2.26
CA CYS A 142 3.29 3.17 0.92
C CYS A 142 2.27 2.21 0.30
N LEU A 143 1.09 2.01 0.91
CA LEU A 143 0.02 1.15 0.41
C LEU A 143 0.53 -0.26 0.01
N LEU A 144 1.35 -0.87 0.89
CA LEU A 144 2.00 -2.17 0.71
C LEU A 144 2.97 -2.27 -0.48
N MET A 145 3.32 -1.15 -1.15
CA MET A 145 4.23 -1.14 -2.29
C MET A 145 5.59 -1.78 -2.05
N ARG A 146 6.04 -1.80 -0.80
CA ARG A 146 7.34 -2.35 -0.40
C ARG A 146 7.26 -3.77 0.13
N GLU A 147 6.06 -4.31 0.25
CA GLU A 147 5.83 -5.64 0.80
C GLU A 147 5.63 -6.70 -0.29
N PHE A 148 5.29 -6.31 -1.50
CA PHE A 148 5.01 -7.21 -2.61
C PHE A 148 5.76 -6.81 -3.89
N ASN A 149 5.95 -7.78 -4.79
CA ASN A 149 6.39 -7.48 -6.13
C ASN A 149 5.34 -6.66 -6.89
N LEU A 150 5.75 -5.96 -7.94
CA LEU A 150 4.89 -4.98 -8.63
C LEU A 150 3.67 -5.63 -9.32
N LYS A 151 3.75 -6.89 -9.78
CA LYS A 151 2.59 -7.61 -10.35
C LYS A 151 1.51 -7.81 -9.28
N CYS A 152 1.91 -8.28 -8.12
CA CYS A 152 1.01 -8.43 -6.97
C CYS A 152 0.39 -7.10 -6.52
N ILE A 153 1.15 -6.01 -6.57
CA ILE A 153 0.65 -4.68 -6.24
C ILE A 153 -0.40 -4.21 -7.25
N ILE A 154 -0.18 -4.39 -8.54
CA ILE A 154 -1.16 -4.03 -9.58
C ILE A 154 -2.46 -4.79 -9.31
N ARG A 155 -2.39 -6.10 -9.10
CA ARG A 155 -3.59 -6.91 -8.77
C ARG A 155 -4.29 -6.45 -7.50
N LEU A 156 -3.53 -6.10 -6.46
CA LEU A 156 -4.05 -5.58 -5.20
C LEU A 156 -4.80 -4.24 -5.40
N TRP A 157 -4.18 -3.32 -6.15
CA TRP A 157 -4.75 -1.99 -6.39
C TRP A 157 -5.96 -2.02 -7.32
N ASP A 158 -6.05 -2.97 -8.25
CA ASP A 158 -7.27 -3.22 -9.03
C ASP A 158 -8.47 -3.45 -8.10
N THR A 159 -8.27 -4.22 -7.03
CA THR A 159 -9.32 -4.44 -6.04
C THR A 159 -9.63 -3.16 -5.23
N TYR A 160 -8.60 -2.40 -4.82
CA TYR A 160 -8.84 -1.13 -4.13
C TYR A 160 -9.62 -0.13 -4.97
N LEU A 161 -9.31 -0.04 -6.25
CA LEU A 161 -10.05 0.81 -7.19
C LEU A 161 -11.51 0.34 -7.36
N ALA A 162 -11.74 -0.98 -7.38
CA ALA A 162 -13.08 -1.56 -7.47
C ALA A 162 -13.93 -1.31 -6.21
N GLU A 163 -13.30 -1.21 -5.03
CA GLU A 163 -13.98 -0.86 -3.75
C GLU A 163 -14.38 0.63 -3.67
N GLY A 164 -13.94 1.47 -4.63
CA GLY A 164 -14.27 2.89 -4.69
C GLY A 164 -13.63 3.72 -3.57
N ASP A 165 -14.36 4.69 -3.02
CA ASP A 165 -13.82 5.69 -2.10
C ASP A 165 -13.19 5.11 -0.82
N GLY A 166 -13.56 3.91 -0.43
CA GLY A 166 -13.02 3.22 0.75
C GLY A 166 -11.83 2.30 0.49
N GLY A 167 -11.44 2.06 -0.77
CA GLY A 167 -10.48 1.05 -1.15
C GLY A 167 -9.09 1.28 -0.55
N PHE A 168 -8.55 2.46 -0.74
CA PHE A 168 -7.20 2.83 -0.28
C PHE A 168 -7.13 3.26 1.21
N GLU A 169 -8.23 3.37 1.89
CA GLU A 169 -8.28 3.69 3.33
C GLU A 169 -8.88 2.51 4.12
N THR A 170 -10.18 2.32 4.02
CA THR A 170 -10.89 1.36 4.88
C THR A 170 -10.58 -0.08 4.50
N PHE A 171 -10.67 -0.43 3.21
CA PHE A 171 -10.40 -1.80 2.76
C PHE A 171 -8.93 -2.17 2.89
N HIS A 172 -8.02 -1.21 2.69
CA HIS A 172 -6.59 -1.39 2.89
C HIS A 172 -6.25 -1.89 4.32
N VAL A 173 -6.93 -1.40 5.35
CA VAL A 173 -6.75 -1.89 6.73
C VAL A 173 -7.12 -3.37 6.85
N TYR A 174 -8.21 -3.82 6.21
CA TYR A 174 -8.58 -5.24 6.21
C TYR A 174 -7.58 -6.10 5.45
N VAL A 175 -7.02 -5.59 4.36
CA VAL A 175 -5.95 -6.28 3.62
C VAL A 175 -4.70 -6.40 4.48
N CYS A 176 -4.29 -5.35 5.18
CA CYS A 176 -3.15 -5.40 6.10
C CYS A 176 -3.38 -6.38 7.25
N ALA A 177 -4.59 -6.44 7.80
CA ALA A 177 -4.93 -7.41 8.83
C ALA A 177 -4.87 -8.86 8.31
N SER A 178 -5.48 -9.11 7.14
CA SER A 178 -5.41 -10.42 6.48
C SER A 178 -3.96 -10.82 6.19
N PHE A 179 -3.17 -9.91 5.65
CA PHE A 179 -1.75 -10.12 5.36
C PHE A 179 -0.94 -10.49 6.61
N LEU A 180 -1.09 -9.75 7.71
CA LEU A 180 -0.43 -10.04 8.97
C LEU A 180 -0.83 -11.42 9.52
N CYS A 181 -2.11 -11.75 9.50
CA CYS A 181 -2.64 -13.00 10.01
C CYS A 181 -2.16 -14.24 9.22
N GLN A 182 -1.71 -14.09 7.94
CA GLN A 182 -1.09 -15.19 7.22
C GLN A 182 0.13 -15.78 7.94
N PHE A 183 0.84 -14.95 8.69
CA PHE A 183 2.07 -15.31 9.40
C PHE A 183 1.87 -15.48 10.90
N SER A 184 0.62 -15.45 11.39
CA SER A 184 0.34 -15.48 12.83
C SER A 184 1.03 -16.64 13.57
N GLY A 185 0.94 -17.85 13.01
CA GLY A 185 1.57 -19.04 13.61
C GLY A 185 3.10 -18.97 13.69
N GLU A 186 3.73 -18.36 12.68
CA GLU A 186 5.18 -18.16 12.65
C GLU A 186 5.60 -17.06 13.63
N LEU A 187 4.91 -15.93 13.61
CA LEU A 187 5.20 -14.77 14.44
C LEU A 187 5.10 -15.08 15.93
N GLN A 188 4.11 -15.88 16.34
CA GLN A 188 3.93 -16.29 17.74
C GLN A 188 5.05 -17.21 18.28
N GLY A 189 5.88 -17.79 17.40
CA GLY A 189 7.06 -18.56 17.77
C GLY A 189 8.35 -17.75 17.90
N MET A 190 8.37 -16.48 17.47
CA MET A 190 9.57 -15.65 17.37
C MET A 190 9.78 -14.78 18.61
N GLN A 191 11.05 -14.52 18.96
CA GLN A 191 11.43 -13.53 19.97
C GLN A 191 11.60 -12.15 19.31
N PHE A 192 11.73 -11.08 20.12
CA PHE A 192 11.76 -9.69 19.67
C PHE A 192 12.65 -9.45 18.44
N GLU A 193 13.93 -9.86 18.47
CA GLU A 193 14.87 -9.58 17.38
C GLU A 193 14.48 -10.28 16.07
N GLU A 194 14.07 -11.55 16.18
CA GLU A 194 13.63 -12.36 15.04
C GLU A 194 12.32 -11.83 14.46
N LEU A 195 11.34 -11.55 15.34
CA LEU A 195 10.03 -11.01 14.96
C LEU A 195 10.17 -9.63 14.29
N PHE A 196 10.95 -8.73 14.89
CA PHE A 196 11.19 -7.40 14.33
C PHE A 196 11.91 -7.49 12.99
N GLY A 197 12.92 -8.35 12.86
CA GLY A 197 13.63 -8.61 11.60
C GLY A 197 12.70 -9.19 10.53
N PHE A 198 11.83 -10.13 10.88
CA PHE A 198 10.82 -10.70 10.00
C PHE A 198 9.86 -9.61 9.48
N MET A 199 9.32 -8.78 10.39
CA MET A 199 8.39 -7.69 10.01
C MET A 199 9.03 -6.60 9.14
N GLN A 200 10.36 -6.48 9.15
CA GLN A 200 11.08 -5.59 8.23
C GLN A 200 11.27 -6.19 6.83
N ASN A 201 11.31 -7.52 6.72
CA ASN A 201 11.59 -8.24 5.48
C ASN A 201 10.72 -9.49 5.35
N ILE A 202 9.41 -9.30 5.20
CA ILE A 202 8.47 -10.41 5.03
C ILE A 202 8.76 -11.14 3.70
N PRO A 203 8.82 -12.48 3.67
CA PRO A 203 9.24 -13.24 2.49
C PRO A 203 8.15 -13.36 1.43
N THR A 204 7.82 -12.26 0.77
CA THR A 204 6.76 -12.17 -0.24
C THR A 204 7.29 -12.08 -1.68
N ASN A 205 8.60 -12.06 -1.88
CA ASN A 205 9.22 -11.84 -3.20
C ASN A 205 8.78 -12.85 -4.29
N GLN A 206 8.41 -14.06 -3.88
CA GLN A 206 7.94 -15.13 -4.78
C GLN A 206 6.42 -15.28 -4.77
N TRP A 207 5.71 -14.34 -4.18
CA TRP A 207 4.25 -14.37 -4.22
C TRP A 207 3.76 -14.09 -5.63
N ASP A 208 2.69 -14.76 -5.97
CA ASP A 208 1.95 -14.66 -7.23
C ASP A 208 0.51 -14.18 -6.98
N ASP A 209 -0.26 -14.08 -8.04
CA ASP A 209 -1.65 -13.68 -7.98
C ASP A 209 -2.48 -14.61 -7.07
N GLY A 210 -2.17 -15.91 -7.04
CA GLY A 210 -2.88 -16.86 -6.17
C GLY A 210 -2.70 -16.55 -4.68
N LYS A 211 -1.52 -16.11 -4.27
CA LYS A 211 -1.27 -15.69 -2.88
C LYS A 211 -1.98 -14.38 -2.54
N ILE A 212 -1.96 -13.42 -3.45
CA ILE A 212 -2.67 -12.14 -3.28
C ILE A 212 -4.19 -12.37 -3.23
N GLU A 213 -4.75 -13.24 -4.07
CA GLU A 213 -6.18 -13.60 -4.03
C GLU A 213 -6.61 -14.18 -2.68
N ILE A 214 -5.77 -14.97 -2.02
CA ILE A 214 -6.07 -15.47 -0.67
C ILE A 214 -6.17 -14.30 0.32
N VAL A 215 -5.21 -13.38 0.30
CA VAL A 215 -5.21 -12.19 1.18
C VAL A 215 -6.44 -11.32 0.91
N LEU A 216 -6.75 -11.05 -0.36
CA LEU A 216 -7.91 -10.23 -0.76
C LEU A 216 -9.23 -10.89 -0.36
N SER A 217 -9.38 -12.19 -0.59
CA SER A 217 -10.59 -12.93 -0.22
C SER A 217 -10.83 -12.92 1.28
N GLN A 218 -9.78 -13.12 2.07
CA GLN A 218 -9.88 -13.03 3.54
C GLN A 218 -10.18 -11.61 4.00
N ALA A 219 -9.54 -10.60 3.39
CA ALA A 219 -9.82 -9.19 3.69
C ALA A 219 -11.29 -8.83 3.41
N PHE A 220 -11.86 -9.34 2.32
CA PHE A 220 -13.27 -9.16 2.00
C PHE A 220 -14.18 -9.80 3.05
N VAL A 221 -13.88 -11.02 3.48
CA VAL A 221 -14.63 -11.68 4.58
C VAL A 221 -14.54 -10.85 5.86
N LEU A 222 -13.34 -10.39 6.23
CA LEU A 222 -13.15 -9.55 7.41
C LEU A 222 -13.91 -8.23 7.31
N SER A 223 -13.89 -7.56 6.16
CA SER A 223 -14.64 -6.33 5.95
C SER A 223 -16.14 -6.55 6.15
N THR A 224 -16.68 -7.62 5.58
CA THR A 224 -18.10 -7.97 5.73
C THR A 224 -18.48 -8.26 7.18
N LEU A 225 -17.63 -8.92 7.95
CA LEU A 225 -17.89 -9.28 9.34
C LEU A 225 -17.78 -8.08 10.31
N PHE A 226 -16.86 -7.15 10.05
CA PHE A 226 -16.51 -6.11 11.00
C PHE A 226 -16.97 -4.71 10.60
N GLN A 227 -17.24 -4.43 9.33
CA GLN A 227 -17.68 -3.10 8.86
C GLN A 227 -19.06 -2.69 9.40
N GLY A 228 -19.94 -3.66 9.69
CA GLY A 228 -21.28 -3.41 10.26
C GLY A 228 -21.36 -3.48 11.79
N SER A 229 -20.34 -3.95 12.49
CA SER A 229 -20.42 -4.25 13.93
C SER A 229 -20.29 -3.05 14.87
N ASN A 230 -19.91 -1.87 14.38
CA ASN A 230 -19.86 -0.64 15.17
C ASN A 230 -21.25 -0.07 15.49
N ALA A 231 -22.31 -0.51 14.79
CA ALA A 231 -23.68 -0.03 15.03
C ALA A 231 -24.32 -0.56 16.33
N HIS A 232 -23.77 -1.61 16.93
CA HIS A 232 -24.32 -2.24 18.13
C HIS A 232 -23.55 -1.93 19.42
N LEU A 233 -22.48 -1.14 19.38
CA LEU A 233 -21.61 -0.80 20.51
C LEU A 233 -21.74 0.65 21.01
N THR A 234 -22.67 1.43 20.51
CA THR A 234 -23.08 2.67 21.19
C THR A 234 -23.93 2.29 22.39
N SER A 235 -23.26 2.18 23.55
CA SER A 235 -23.96 2.10 24.84
C SER A 235 -24.97 3.23 24.95
N PRO A 236 -26.23 2.97 25.36
CA PRO A 236 -27.18 4.04 25.60
C PRO A 236 -26.62 4.92 26.73
N SER A 237 -26.52 6.21 26.49
CA SER A 237 -26.20 7.21 27.52
C SER A 237 -27.11 7.01 28.71
N PRO A 238 -26.61 7.06 29.97
CA PRO A 238 -27.49 7.01 31.13
C PRO A 238 -28.42 8.21 31.10
N LYS A 239 -29.70 7.94 31.03
CA LYS A 239 -30.75 8.97 31.21
C LYS A 239 -30.57 9.56 32.61
N SER A 240 -30.18 10.84 32.67
CA SER A 240 -30.27 11.62 33.89
C SER A 240 -31.75 11.73 34.29
N PHE A 241 -32.03 11.24 35.48
CA PHE A 241 -33.26 11.58 36.22
C PHE A 241 -33.07 12.90 36.95
#